data_2203a616c99f6bc6f98a2619cee1d0a0
#
_entry.id   2203a616c99f6bc6f98a2619cee1d0a0
#
_cell.length_a   1.000
_cell.length_b   1.000
_cell.length_c   1.000
_cell.angle_alpha   90.00
_cell.angle_beta   90.00
_cell.angle_gamma   90.00
#
_symmetry.space_group_name_H-M   'P 1'
#
loop_
_entity.id
_entity.type
_entity.pdbx_description
1 polymer ?
#
loop_
_entity_poly.entity_id
_entity_poly.type
_entity_poly.pdbx_seq_one_letter_code
_entity_poly.pdbx_strand_id
1 'polypeptide(L)'
;MKHLFQTIFCGALLLVALVFAGGTASAHTMPDSEWGLLCDAVGGDGAGVIEFGVGMPLQYAEDFLGSGFDEEEKAIESLRLIYYKYPGITFCGEMQKSDKRPPGEAPIVFIECRSTDFRTPSGFRIGDAFEEVEAMYGRGEVSGSKHVYWFDEARNVSFTVDEAGLIEEIGVHQVIFG
;
A
#
# COMPACT_ATOMS: atom_id res chain seq x y z
N MET A 1 -41.06 45.97 41.13
CA MET A 1 -39.73 45.55 41.56
C MET A 1 -39.60 44.07 41.19
N LYS A 2 -38.69 43.77 40.31
CA LYS A 2 -38.58 42.51 39.54
C LYS A 2 -37.74 41.53 40.34
N HIS A 3 -38.29 40.34 40.60
CA HIS A 3 -37.47 39.22 41.11
C HIS A 3 -37.24 38.25 39.97
N LEU A 4 -35.97 38.12 39.66
CA LEU A 4 -35.42 37.23 38.67
C LEU A 4 -35.31 35.83 39.29
N PHE A 5 -36.07 34.88 38.78
CA PHE A 5 -35.91 33.46 39.12
C PHE A 5 -34.82 32.86 38.25
N GLN A 6 -33.72 32.53 38.91
CA GLN A 6 -32.62 31.83 38.31
C GLN A 6 -32.76 30.33 38.57
N THR A 7 -33.23 29.59 37.56
CA THR A 7 -33.39 28.15 37.64
C THR A 7 -32.05 27.51 37.34
N ILE A 8 -31.46 26.89 38.34
CA ILE A 8 -30.24 26.10 38.24
C ILE A 8 -30.65 24.73 37.66
N PHE A 9 -30.29 24.47 36.42
CA PHE A 9 -30.40 23.14 35.80
C PHE A 9 -29.14 22.34 36.17
N CYS A 10 -29.34 21.43 37.14
CA CYS A 10 -28.30 20.45 37.50
C CYS A 10 -28.35 19.31 36.48
N GLY A 11 -27.57 19.44 35.40
CA GLY A 11 -27.38 18.38 34.43
C GLY A 11 -26.44 17.33 34.97
N ALA A 12 -26.99 16.18 35.34
CA ALA A 12 -26.19 14.99 35.65
C ALA A 12 -25.47 14.50 34.40
N LEU A 13 -24.16 14.71 34.38
CA LEU A 13 -23.27 14.16 33.34
C LEU A 13 -23.13 12.66 33.60
N LEU A 14 -23.91 11.86 32.87
CA LEU A 14 -23.76 10.41 32.86
C LEU A 14 -22.51 10.05 32.07
N LEU A 15 -21.40 9.85 32.78
CA LEU A 15 -20.14 9.36 32.19
C LEU A 15 -20.32 7.87 31.90
N VAL A 16 -20.74 7.55 30.66
CA VAL A 16 -20.68 6.18 30.15
C VAL A 16 -19.22 5.85 29.90
N ALA A 17 -18.60 5.21 30.86
CA ALA A 17 -17.31 4.57 30.65
C ALA A 17 -17.52 3.38 29.70
N LEU A 18 -17.31 3.60 28.40
CA LEU A 18 -17.11 2.54 27.43
C LEU A 18 -15.80 1.83 27.81
N VAL A 19 -15.95 0.73 28.54
CA VAL A 19 -14.88 -0.24 28.71
C VAL A 19 -14.67 -0.87 27.34
N PHE A 20 -13.75 -0.32 26.57
CA PHE A 20 -13.16 -1.06 25.47
C PHE A 20 -12.43 -2.24 26.10
N ALA A 21 -13.03 -3.41 26.02
CA ALA A 21 -12.31 -4.65 26.17
C ALA A 21 -11.34 -4.70 24.98
N GLY A 22 -10.19 -4.06 25.17
CA GLY A 22 -9.07 -4.15 24.26
C GLY A 22 -8.58 -5.59 24.31
N GLY A 23 -9.18 -6.43 23.47
CA GLY A 23 -8.45 -7.60 23.01
C GLY A 23 -7.19 -7.05 22.38
N THR A 24 -6.03 -7.32 22.98
CA THR A 24 -4.76 -7.16 22.32
C THR A 24 -4.76 -8.15 21.16
N ALA A 25 -5.31 -7.74 20.03
CA ALA A 25 -4.96 -8.38 18.77
C ALA A 25 -3.45 -8.24 18.69
N SER A 26 -2.75 -9.35 18.87
CA SER A 26 -1.34 -9.43 18.57
C SER A 26 -1.23 -8.94 17.13
N ALA A 27 -0.68 -7.76 16.94
CA ALA A 27 -0.40 -7.27 15.60
C ALA A 27 0.59 -8.28 15.02
N HIS A 28 0.09 -9.19 14.19
CA HIS A 28 0.95 -10.02 13.37
C HIS A 28 1.64 -9.04 12.43
N THR A 29 2.87 -8.71 12.76
CA THR A 29 3.71 -7.90 11.90
C THR A 29 3.92 -8.70 10.63
N MET A 30 3.49 -8.17 9.50
CA MET A 30 3.73 -8.80 8.21
C MET A 30 5.25 -8.97 8.05
N PRO A 31 5.75 -10.15 7.62
CA PRO A 31 7.20 -10.36 7.51
C PRO A 31 7.79 -9.48 6.40
N ASP A 32 9.02 -9.00 6.56
CA ASP A 32 9.74 -8.16 5.57
C ASP A 32 9.79 -8.80 4.17
N SER A 33 9.69 -10.13 4.08
CA SER A 33 9.59 -10.84 2.80
C SER A 33 8.36 -10.46 1.95
N GLU A 34 7.31 -9.92 2.55
CA GLU A 34 6.09 -9.49 1.83
C GLU A 34 6.22 -8.10 1.18
N TRP A 35 7.37 -7.44 1.31
CA TRP A 35 7.56 -6.10 0.80
C TRP A 35 8.02 -6.05 -0.66
N GLY A 36 7.30 -6.75 -1.51
CA GLY A 36 7.53 -6.81 -2.95
C GLY A 36 6.42 -7.54 -3.68
N LEU A 37 6.53 -7.60 -4.99
CA LEU A 37 5.69 -8.39 -5.85
C LEU A 37 6.55 -9.31 -6.69
N LEU A 38 6.11 -10.55 -6.82
CA LEU A 38 6.76 -11.58 -7.63
C LEU A 38 6.01 -11.73 -8.95
N CYS A 39 6.75 -11.79 -10.04
CA CYS A 39 6.26 -12.16 -11.37
C CYS A 39 6.96 -13.44 -11.82
N ASP A 40 6.19 -14.40 -12.32
CA ASP A 40 6.78 -15.59 -12.91
C ASP A 40 7.33 -15.22 -14.29
N ALA A 41 8.64 -15.31 -14.48
CA ALA A 41 9.29 -14.95 -15.73
C ALA A 41 8.76 -15.80 -16.89
N VAL A 42 8.09 -15.16 -17.84
CA VAL A 42 7.60 -15.79 -19.07
C VAL A 42 8.69 -15.68 -20.12
N GLY A 43 9.42 -16.77 -20.36
CA GLY A 43 10.20 -16.93 -21.56
C GLY A 43 11.71 -17.03 -21.39
N GLY A 44 12.25 -18.08 -21.98
CA GLY A 44 13.69 -18.37 -22.07
C GLY A 44 14.16 -19.29 -20.95
N ASP A 45 15.07 -20.15 -21.24
CA ASP A 45 15.69 -21.30 -20.57
C ASP A 45 15.87 -21.31 -19.04
N GLY A 46 15.10 -20.54 -18.28
CA GLY A 46 15.13 -20.49 -16.84
C GLY A 46 13.80 -19.97 -16.29
N ALA A 47 12.99 -20.86 -15.74
CA ALA A 47 11.87 -20.49 -14.90
C ALA A 47 12.42 -19.73 -13.66
N GLY A 48 12.57 -18.43 -13.78
CA GLY A 48 12.97 -17.53 -12.70
C GLY A 48 11.78 -16.76 -12.19
N VAL A 49 11.73 -16.52 -10.89
CA VAL A 49 10.81 -15.56 -10.29
C VAL A 49 11.53 -14.21 -10.27
N ILE A 50 10.89 -13.19 -10.84
CA ILE A 50 11.38 -11.81 -10.79
C ILE A 50 10.66 -11.12 -9.65
N GLU A 51 11.42 -10.50 -8.76
CA GLU A 51 10.89 -9.72 -7.66
C GLU A 51 10.98 -8.23 -7.99
N PHE A 52 9.87 -7.51 -7.79
CA PHE A 52 9.80 -6.06 -7.87
C PHE A 52 9.57 -5.50 -6.48
N GLY A 53 10.48 -4.70 -5.99
CA GLY A 53 10.41 -4.12 -4.65
C GLY A 53 10.68 -2.62 -4.64
N VAL A 54 10.28 -1.99 -3.55
CA VAL A 54 10.61 -0.60 -3.28
C VAL A 54 12.12 -0.45 -3.06
N GLY A 55 12.67 0.68 -3.53
CA GLY A 55 14.11 0.94 -3.52
C GLY A 55 14.86 0.47 -4.77
N MET A 56 14.30 -0.44 -5.58
CA MET A 56 14.83 -0.79 -6.88
C MET A 56 14.67 0.38 -7.86
N PRO A 57 15.57 0.59 -8.84
CA PRO A 57 15.40 1.64 -9.84
C PRO A 57 14.25 1.30 -10.79
N LEU A 58 13.54 2.30 -11.31
CA LEU A 58 12.50 2.12 -12.34
C LEU A 58 13.01 1.39 -13.58
N GLN A 59 14.28 1.58 -13.94
CA GLN A 59 14.93 0.86 -15.04
C GLN A 59 14.85 -0.66 -14.87
N TYR A 60 14.83 -1.15 -13.64
CA TYR A 60 14.67 -2.59 -13.39
C TYR A 60 13.32 -3.11 -13.90
N ALA A 61 12.24 -2.33 -13.72
CA ALA A 61 10.95 -2.71 -14.28
C ALA A 61 10.97 -2.71 -15.81
N GLU A 62 11.62 -1.72 -16.44
CA GLU A 62 11.79 -1.66 -17.89
C GLU A 62 12.64 -2.84 -18.43
N ASP A 63 13.70 -3.20 -17.75
CA ASP A 63 14.60 -4.30 -18.17
C ASP A 63 13.86 -5.65 -18.24
N PHE A 64 12.86 -5.87 -17.37
CA PHE A 64 12.14 -7.13 -17.31
C PHE A 64 10.76 -7.10 -18.02
N LEU A 65 10.03 -5.98 -17.95
CA LEU A 65 8.71 -5.86 -18.57
C LEU A 65 8.75 -5.20 -19.95
N GLY A 66 9.91 -4.65 -20.34
CA GLY A 66 10.11 -3.93 -21.59
C GLY A 66 9.68 -2.48 -21.51
N SER A 67 9.87 -1.75 -22.62
CA SER A 67 9.59 -0.31 -22.74
C SER A 67 8.13 0.00 -23.14
N GLY A 68 7.22 -0.97 -22.97
CA GLY A 68 5.80 -0.83 -23.33
C GLY A 68 4.95 -0.13 -22.26
N PHE A 69 5.47 0.88 -21.59
CA PHE A 69 4.78 1.63 -20.55
C PHE A 69 4.47 3.07 -20.99
N ASP A 70 3.46 3.67 -20.36
CA ASP A 70 3.23 5.11 -20.42
C ASP A 70 3.99 5.79 -19.28
N GLU A 71 4.90 6.73 -19.62
CA GLU A 71 5.61 7.53 -18.63
C GLU A 71 4.81 8.78 -18.29
N GLU A 72 4.62 9.03 -16.99
CA GLU A 72 4.05 10.27 -16.47
C GLU A 72 4.95 10.83 -15.37
N GLU A 73 5.19 12.15 -15.40
CA GLU A 73 5.94 12.83 -14.35
C GLU A 73 5.04 13.85 -13.63
N LYS A 74 5.08 13.84 -12.30
CA LYS A 74 4.40 14.83 -11.44
C LYS A 74 5.41 15.52 -10.53
N ALA A 75 5.38 16.84 -10.52
CA ALA A 75 6.20 17.64 -9.62
C ALA A 75 5.38 18.00 -8.37
N ILE A 76 5.88 17.60 -7.20
CA ILE A 76 5.29 17.91 -5.89
C ILE A 76 6.37 18.57 -5.04
N GLU A 77 6.17 19.84 -4.64
CA GLU A 77 7.14 20.60 -3.84
C GLU A 77 8.58 20.52 -4.39
N SER A 78 9.49 19.85 -3.66
CA SER A 78 10.89 19.64 -4.06
C SER A 78 11.12 18.34 -4.84
N LEU A 79 10.09 17.51 -5.01
CA LEU A 79 10.16 16.17 -5.55
C LEU A 79 9.59 16.07 -6.96
N ARG A 80 10.08 15.09 -7.69
CA ARG A 80 9.53 14.57 -8.94
C ARG A 80 9.09 13.13 -8.70
N LEU A 81 7.81 12.83 -8.93
CA LEU A 81 7.28 11.48 -8.98
C LEU A 81 7.21 11.04 -10.44
N ILE A 82 7.81 9.91 -10.74
CA ILE A 82 7.93 9.36 -12.08
C ILE A 82 7.19 8.04 -12.11
N TYR A 83 6.18 7.93 -12.98
CA TYR A 83 5.32 6.77 -13.09
C TYR A 83 5.63 6.00 -14.37
N TYR A 84 5.90 4.71 -14.25
CA TYR A 84 5.92 3.75 -15.35
C TYR A 84 4.64 2.92 -15.27
N LYS A 85 3.70 3.20 -16.18
CA LYS A 85 2.37 2.59 -16.19
C LYS A 85 2.28 1.51 -17.26
N TYR A 86 2.34 0.27 -16.84
CA TYR A 86 2.07 -0.90 -17.67
C TYR A 86 0.60 -1.31 -17.57
N PRO A 87 0.09 -2.14 -18.49
CA PRO A 87 -1.23 -2.74 -18.33
C PRO A 87 -1.32 -3.55 -17.01
N GLY A 88 -2.15 -3.07 -16.09
CA GLY A 88 -2.41 -3.75 -14.80
C GLY A 88 -1.34 -3.59 -13.72
N ILE A 89 -0.23 -2.86 -13.96
CA ILE A 89 0.72 -2.54 -12.90
C ILE A 89 1.36 -1.16 -13.13
N THR A 90 1.51 -0.40 -12.05
CA THR A 90 2.17 0.91 -12.07
C THR A 90 3.31 0.92 -11.07
N PHE A 91 4.47 1.37 -11.49
CA PHE A 91 5.61 1.68 -10.64
C PHE A 91 5.76 3.19 -10.52
N CYS A 92 5.99 3.69 -9.32
CA CYS A 92 6.31 5.09 -9.10
C CYS A 92 7.69 5.21 -8.46
N GLY A 93 8.58 5.91 -9.11
CA GLY A 93 9.88 6.31 -8.58
C GLY A 93 9.85 7.75 -8.09
N GLU A 94 10.77 8.08 -7.19
CA GLU A 94 10.93 9.44 -6.65
C GLU A 94 12.36 9.95 -6.83
N MET A 95 12.46 11.23 -7.18
CA MET A 95 13.71 11.97 -7.25
C MET A 95 13.53 13.41 -6.74
N GLN A 96 14.59 14.04 -6.28
CA GLN A 96 14.60 15.48 -6.05
C GLN A 96 14.51 16.23 -7.40
N LYS A 97 13.81 17.38 -7.46
CA LYS A 97 13.76 18.21 -8.68
C LYS A 97 15.12 18.67 -9.17
N SER A 98 16.10 18.79 -8.27
CA SER A 98 17.48 19.15 -8.61
C SER A 98 18.28 17.99 -9.18
N ASP A 99 17.82 16.75 -9.03
CA ASP A 99 18.47 15.55 -9.54
C ASP A 99 18.41 15.56 -11.09
N LYS A 100 19.55 15.32 -11.73
CA LYS A 100 19.70 15.32 -13.19
C LYS A 100 19.87 13.93 -13.78
N ARG A 101 19.82 12.89 -12.94
CA ARG A 101 19.87 11.51 -13.42
C ARG A 101 18.65 11.19 -14.29
N PRO A 102 18.74 10.19 -15.18
CA PRO A 102 17.60 9.73 -15.97
C PRO A 102 16.44 9.26 -15.10
N PRO A 103 15.17 9.37 -15.56
CA PRO A 103 14.00 8.88 -14.85
C PRO A 103 14.10 7.42 -14.41
N GLY A 104 14.70 6.55 -15.24
CA GLY A 104 14.89 5.13 -14.93
C GLY A 104 15.75 4.85 -13.69
N GLU A 105 16.61 5.78 -13.27
CA GLU A 105 17.39 5.66 -12.03
C GLU A 105 16.63 6.04 -10.77
N ALA A 106 15.39 6.53 -10.88
CA ALA A 106 14.56 6.84 -9.73
C ALA A 106 14.26 5.57 -8.92
N PRO A 107 14.53 5.55 -7.60
CA PRO A 107 14.15 4.43 -6.76
C PRO A 107 12.62 4.33 -6.70
N ILE A 108 12.11 3.13 -6.89
CA ILE A 108 10.67 2.83 -6.74
C ILE A 108 10.28 3.11 -5.28
N VAL A 109 9.22 3.87 -5.10
CA VAL A 109 8.67 4.22 -3.79
C VAL A 109 7.27 3.65 -3.60
N PHE A 110 6.58 3.32 -4.70
CA PHE A 110 5.38 2.52 -4.60
C PHE A 110 5.12 1.70 -5.88
N ILE A 111 4.36 0.61 -5.70
CA ILE A 111 3.86 -0.26 -6.75
C ILE A 111 2.37 -0.45 -6.53
N GLU A 112 1.55 -0.26 -7.56
CA GLU A 112 0.13 -0.62 -7.58
C GLU A 112 -0.09 -1.69 -8.64
N CYS A 113 -0.67 -2.82 -8.25
CA CYS A 113 -0.90 -3.97 -9.11
C CYS A 113 -2.37 -4.37 -9.14
N ARG A 114 -2.90 -4.52 -10.35
CA ARG A 114 -4.25 -5.06 -10.67
C ARG A 114 -4.17 -6.22 -11.68
N SER A 115 -2.96 -6.71 -11.96
CA SER A 115 -2.74 -7.85 -12.86
C SER A 115 -2.62 -9.14 -12.08
N THR A 116 -3.22 -10.19 -12.59
CA THR A 116 -3.09 -11.55 -12.06
C THR A 116 -1.73 -12.19 -12.31
N ASP A 117 -0.88 -11.56 -13.14
CA ASP A 117 0.48 -12.05 -13.44
C ASP A 117 1.45 -11.89 -12.27
N PHE A 118 1.07 -11.08 -11.28
CA PHE A 118 1.87 -10.80 -10.10
C PHE A 118 1.23 -11.41 -8.85
N ARG A 119 2.06 -11.68 -7.87
CA ARG A 119 1.66 -12.17 -6.55
C ARG A 119 2.54 -11.60 -5.46
N THR A 120 2.05 -11.60 -4.24
CA THR A 120 2.91 -11.38 -3.07
C THR A 120 3.86 -12.58 -2.87
N PRO A 121 4.94 -12.44 -2.10
CA PRO A 121 5.81 -13.57 -1.74
C PRO A 121 5.07 -14.75 -1.10
N SER A 122 4.02 -14.50 -0.30
CA SER A 122 3.16 -15.57 0.24
C SER A 122 2.16 -16.14 -0.76
N GLY A 123 2.10 -15.59 -1.97
CA GLY A 123 1.34 -16.14 -3.08
C GLY A 123 0.01 -15.47 -3.38
N PHE A 124 -0.44 -14.47 -2.62
CA PHE A 124 -1.70 -13.76 -2.87
C PHE A 124 -1.70 -13.01 -4.19
N ARG A 125 -2.79 -13.13 -4.93
CA ARG A 125 -2.99 -12.56 -6.26
C ARG A 125 -4.28 -11.75 -6.33
N ILE A 126 -4.41 -10.98 -7.39
CA ILE A 126 -5.69 -10.39 -7.77
C ILE A 126 -6.70 -11.50 -8.03
N GLY A 127 -7.88 -11.38 -7.42
CA GLY A 127 -8.97 -12.35 -7.49
C GLY A 127 -8.99 -13.39 -6.37
N ASP A 128 -7.98 -13.46 -5.53
CA ASP A 128 -7.97 -14.33 -4.35
C ASP A 128 -8.92 -13.78 -3.26
N ALA A 129 -9.42 -14.68 -2.41
CA ALA A 129 -10.27 -14.32 -1.29
C ALA A 129 -9.46 -13.59 -0.21
N PHE A 130 -9.85 -12.34 0.10
CA PHE A 130 -9.13 -11.53 1.09
C PHE A 130 -9.14 -12.14 2.51
N GLU A 131 -10.14 -12.96 2.82
CA GLU A 131 -10.20 -13.67 4.11
C GLU A 131 -8.96 -14.54 4.38
N GLU A 132 -8.28 -15.04 3.33
CA GLU A 132 -7.04 -15.80 3.46
C GLU A 132 -5.87 -14.91 3.90
N VAL A 133 -5.83 -13.64 3.46
CA VAL A 133 -4.87 -12.62 3.94
C VAL A 133 -5.11 -12.35 5.42
N GLU A 134 -6.37 -12.11 5.81
CA GLU A 134 -6.72 -11.89 7.23
C GLU A 134 -6.43 -13.12 8.10
N ALA A 135 -6.65 -14.33 7.57
CA ALA A 135 -6.32 -15.56 8.30
C ALA A 135 -4.81 -15.70 8.54
N MET A 136 -3.98 -15.24 7.60
CA MET A 136 -2.52 -15.34 7.69
C MET A 136 -1.90 -14.21 8.53
N TYR A 137 -2.32 -12.96 8.30
CA TYR A 137 -1.67 -11.76 8.89
C TYR A 137 -2.52 -11.05 9.95
N GLY A 138 -3.72 -11.54 10.20
CA GLY A 138 -4.67 -10.87 11.08
C GLY A 138 -5.33 -9.68 10.37
N ARG A 139 -5.99 -8.83 11.17
CA ARG A 139 -6.74 -7.69 10.64
C ARG A 139 -5.83 -6.49 10.48
N GLY A 140 -5.71 -5.99 9.24
CA GLY A 140 -5.01 -4.75 8.93
C GLY A 140 -5.78 -3.49 9.34
N GLU A 141 -5.16 -2.33 9.18
CA GLU A 141 -5.86 -1.04 9.26
C GLU A 141 -6.79 -0.89 8.05
N VAL A 142 -8.03 -0.42 8.30
CA VAL A 142 -9.07 -0.35 7.26
C VAL A 142 -9.40 1.09 6.93
N SER A 143 -9.35 1.43 5.63
CA SER A 143 -9.78 2.72 5.09
C SER A 143 -10.64 2.48 3.85
N GLY A 144 -11.97 2.51 4.01
CA GLY A 144 -12.90 2.12 2.94
C GLY A 144 -12.75 0.64 2.58
N SER A 145 -12.47 0.35 1.31
CA SER A 145 -12.19 -1.00 0.81
C SER A 145 -10.70 -1.39 0.90
N LYS A 146 -9.84 -0.49 1.36
CA LYS A 146 -8.39 -0.72 1.45
C LYS A 146 -8.02 -1.20 2.86
N HIS A 147 -7.29 -2.30 2.92
CA HIS A 147 -6.70 -2.90 4.12
C HIS A 147 -5.20 -2.73 4.07
N VAL A 148 -4.61 -2.12 5.10
CA VAL A 148 -3.19 -1.74 5.14
C VAL A 148 -2.47 -2.50 6.24
N TYR A 149 -1.35 -3.10 5.89
CA TYR A 149 -0.48 -3.86 6.79
C TYR A 149 0.89 -3.17 6.83
N TRP A 150 1.24 -2.64 7.99
CA TRP A 150 2.50 -1.94 8.20
C TRP A 150 3.62 -2.89 8.62
N PHE A 151 4.80 -2.72 8.02
CA PHE A 151 6.04 -3.36 8.48
C PHE A 151 6.73 -2.50 9.53
N ASP A 152 6.73 -1.20 9.29
CA ASP A 152 7.27 -0.14 10.15
C ASP A 152 6.52 1.18 9.89
N GLU A 153 7.05 2.28 10.39
CA GLU A 153 6.43 3.61 10.24
C GLU A 153 6.40 4.12 8.79
N ALA A 154 7.22 3.55 7.90
CA ALA A 154 7.41 4.03 6.54
C ALA A 154 6.93 3.04 5.46
N ARG A 155 6.82 1.75 5.76
CA ARG A 155 6.60 0.71 4.76
C ARG A 155 5.31 -0.05 5.03
N ASN A 156 4.52 -0.24 3.99
CA ASN A 156 3.29 -1.02 4.09
C ASN A 156 2.98 -1.78 2.80
N VAL A 157 2.18 -2.84 2.96
CA VAL A 157 1.45 -3.49 1.88
C VAL A 157 -0.04 -3.24 2.09
N SER A 158 -0.77 -3.00 1.03
CA SER A 158 -2.20 -2.79 1.08
C SER A 158 -2.93 -3.71 0.09
N PHE A 159 -4.14 -4.08 0.45
CA PHE A 159 -5.07 -4.81 -0.40
C PHE A 159 -6.34 -4.01 -0.51
N THR A 160 -6.77 -3.69 -1.73
CA THR A 160 -8.12 -3.19 -1.98
C THR A 160 -9.02 -4.37 -2.31
N VAL A 161 -10.20 -4.40 -1.69
CA VAL A 161 -11.11 -5.54 -1.74
C VAL A 161 -12.42 -5.11 -2.37
N ASP A 162 -12.93 -5.90 -3.31
CA ASP A 162 -14.21 -5.66 -3.95
C ASP A 162 -15.41 -6.04 -3.07
N GLU A 163 -16.63 -5.81 -3.58
CA GLU A 163 -17.87 -6.13 -2.85
C GLU A 163 -18.06 -7.64 -2.62
N ALA A 164 -17.39 -8.49 -3.39
CA ALA A 164 -17.42 -9.95 -3.24
C ALA A 164 -16.39 -10.46 -2.24
N GLY A 165 -15.54 -9.60 -1.68
CA GLY A 165 -14.46 -9.97 -0.77
C GLY A 165 -13.20 -10.48 -1.47
N LEU A 166 -13.03 -10.16 -2.76
CA LEU A 166 -11.86 -10.57 -3.54
C LEU A 166 -10.86 -9.40 -3.65
N ILE A 167 -9.59 -9.73 -3.71
CA ILE A 167 -8.52 -8.76 -3.91
C ILE A 167 -8.62 -8.17 -5.33
N GLU A 168 -8.80 -6.86 -5.46
CA GLU A 168 -8.82 -6.15 -6.74
C GLU A 168 -7.56 -5.32 -7.00
N GLU A 169 -6.80 -4.97 -5.94
CA GLU A 169 -5.53 -4.25 -6.04
C GLU A 169 -4.60 -4.64 -4.90
N ILE A 170 -3.32 -4.80 -5.22
CA ILE A 170 -2.24 -4.97 -4.25
C ILE A 170 -1.32 -3.77 -4.38
N GLY A 171 -1.09 -3.05 -3.28
CA GLY A 171 -0.16 -1.93 -3.19
C GLY A 171 1.04 -2.26 -2.31
N VAL A 172 2.25 -1.87 -2.74
CA VAL A 172 3.47 -1.91 -1.94
C VAL A 172 4.00 -0.49 -1.86
N HIS A 173 4.12 0.06 -0.66
CA HIS A 173 4.37 1.49 -0.48
C HIS A 173 5.50 1.76 0.50
N GLN A 174 6.29 2.78 0.19
CA GLN A 174 7.14 3.46 1.14
C GLN A 174 6.62 4.88 1.34
N VAL A 175 6.25 5.21 2.56
CA VAL A 175 5.90 6.59 2.92
C VAL A 175 7.20 7.39 2.99
N ILE A 176 7.25 8.49 2.25
CA ILE A 176 8.38 9.39 2.27
C ILE A 176 8.03 10.53 3.22
N PHE A 177 8.77 10.56 4.32
CA PHE A 177 8.72 11.71 5.23
C PHE A 177 9.60 12.79 4.62
N GLY A 178 8.98 13.82 4.02
CA GLY A 178 9.62 15.02 3.52
C GLY A 178 10.06 15.96 4.65
#